data_c3ba6eb05743a9150c9a1dac70fa70e6
#
_entry.id   c3ba6eb05743a9150c9a1dac70fa70e6
#
_cell.length_a   1.000
_cell.length_b   1.000
_cell.length_c   1.000
_cell.angle_alpha   90.00
_cell.angle_beta   90.00
_cell.angle_gamma   90.00
#
_symmetry.space_group_name_H-M   'P 1'
#
loop_
_entity.id
_entity.type
_entity.pdbx_description
1 polymer ?
#
loop_
_entity_poly.entity_id
_entity_poly.type
_entity_poly.pdbx_seq_one_letter_code
_entity_poly.pdbx_strand_id
1 'polypeptide(L)'
;MKKGLIAIALLAATSVFASVGLWQNDKAHSQLQFTVAHMGVSDVSGMFNDFDVTVSASEADFSDAVFELTAQVASIDTRVEARDNHLRSADFFDAENHPLITYKSTGIAKVRENDYKLTGDLTIRGVTRTVEMDLRYVGSTINPMSNEETVGFQLTGEIKRSDFGVGNDFPAPFISDEVWIKADGEFTRK
;
A
#
# COMPACT_ATOMS: atom_id res chain seq x y z
N MET A 1 13.14 -72.13 15.50
CA MET A 1 13.78 -70.80 15.05
C MET A 1 12.71 -69.94 14.45
N LYS A 2 12.20 -68.95 15.17
CA LYS A 2 11.17 -68.00 14.66
C LYS A 2 11.87 -66.78 14.14
N LYS A 3 11.77 -66.54 12.82
CA LYS A 3 12.28 -65.32 12.17
C LYS A 3 11.26 -64.20 12.30
N GLY A 4 11.55 -63.21 13.13
CA GLY A 4 10.72 -61.98 13.23
C GLY A 4 11.01 -61.07 12.04
N LEU A 5 9.97 -60.70 11.28
CA LEU A 5 10.00 -59.60 10.29
C LEU A 5 9.83 -58.29 11.04
N ILE A 6 10.82 -57.40 10.94
CA ILE A 6 10.72 -56.02 11.37
C ILE A 6 10.18 -55.23 10.18
N ALA A 7 8.94 -54.76 10.27
CA ALA A 7 8.38 -53.83 9.28
C ALA A 7 8.84 -52.42 9.64
N ILE A 8 9.67 -51.80 8.77
CA ILE A 8 10.07 -50.41 8.85
C ILE A 8 8.95 -49.58 8.18
N ALA A 9 8.15 -48.89 8.99
CA ALA A 9 7.19 -47.92 8.49
C ALA A 9 7.93 -46.67 8.07
N LEU A 10 7.99 -46.43 6.75
CA LEU A 10 8.53 -45.18 6.15
C LEU A 10 7.46 -44.10 6.33
N LEU A 11 7.65 -43.16 7.26
CA LEU A 11 6.83 -41.99 7.41
C LEU A 11 7.22 -41.02 6.28
N ALA A 12 6.41 -40.91 5.22
CA ALA A 12 6.55 -39.89 4.22
C ALA A 12 6.07 -38.57 4.82
N ALA A 13 6.99 -37.67 5.13
CA ALA A 13 6.67 -36.28 5.46
C ALA A 13 6.22 -35.60 4.18
N THR A 14 4.93 -35.36 4.01
CA THR A 14 4.41 -34.50 2.96
C THR A 14 4.64 -33.05 3.38
N SER A 15 5.60 -32.39 2.72
CA SER A 15 5.78 -30.96 2.84
C SER A 15 4.56 -30.30 2.19
N VAL A 16 3.68 -29.72 3.01
CA VAL A 16 2.63 -28.81 2.53
C VAL A 16 3.34 -27.51 2.20
N PHE A 17 3.57 -27.27 0.92
CA PHE A 17 3.97 -25.94 0.47
C PHE A 17 2.73 -25.05 0.56
N ALA A 18 2.75 -24.06 1.45
CA ALA A 18 1.75 -23.00 1.44
C ALA A 18 1.81 -22.31 0.07
N SER A 19 0.69 -22.27 -0.64
CA SER A 19 0.63 -21.55 -1.92
C SER A 19 0.56 -20.07 -1.63
N VAL A 20 1.46 -19.28 -2.23
CA VAL A 20 1.40 -17.82 -2.15
C VAL A 20 0.07 -17.37 -2.76
N GLY A 21 -0.75 -16.70 -1.97
CA GLY A 21 -1.95 -16.00 -2.45
C GLY A 21 -1.53 -14.68 -3.09
N LEU A 22 -2.04 -14.40 -4.29
CA LEU A 22 -1.90 -13.11 -4.94
C LEU A 22 -3.25 -12.40 -4.91
N TRP A 23 -3.27 -11.18 -4.38
CA TRP A 23 -4.46 -10.37 -4.24
C TRP A 23 -4.30 -9.08 -5.02
N GLN A 24 -5.39 -8.57 -5.60
CA GLN A 24 -5.43 -7.31 -6.33
C GLN A 24 -6.51 -6.43 -5.74
N ASN A 25 -6.24 -5.12 -5.64
CA ASN A 25 -7.25 -4.17 -5.19
C ASN A 25 -8.45 -4.10 -6.14
N ASP A 26 -9.64 -4.03 -5.58
CA ASP A 26 -10.85 -3.62 -6.29
C ASP A 26 -10.83 -2.10 -6.43
N LYS A 27 -10.72 -1.60 -7.66
CA LYS A 27 -10.64 -0.16 -7.95
C LYS A 27 -11.90 0.60 -7.54
N ALA A 28 -13.07 -0.06 -7.52
CA ALA A 28 -14.32 0.58 -7.15
C ALA A 28 -14.46 0.77 -5.62
N HIS A 29 -13.75 -0.07 -4.83
CA HIS A 29 -13.83 -0.09 -3.37
C HIS A 29 -12.46 0.19 -2.73
N SER A 30 -11.59 0.90 -3.45
CA SER A 30 -10.26 1.29 -2.93
C SER A 30 -10.02 2.78 -3.11
N GLN A 31 -9.30 3.38 -2.15
CA GLN A 31 -8.97 4.80 -2.15
C GLN A 31 -7.52 5.01 -1.73
N LEU A 32 -6.82 5.93 -2.40
CA LEU A 32 -5.50 6.41 -2.04
C LEU A 32 -5.57 7.93 -1.86
N GLN A 33 -5.47 8.39 -0.62
CA GLN A 33 -5.69 9.77 -0.21
C GLN A 33 -4.43 10.36 0.43
N PHE A 34 -4.31 11.67 0.31
CA PHE A 34 -3.34 12.48 1.04
C PHE A 34 -3.98 13.74 1.61
N THR A 35 -3.35 14.29 2.64
CA THR A 35 -3.79 15.55 3.26
C THR A 35 -2.58 16.38 3.66
N VAL A 36 -2.63 17.68 3.39
CA VAL A 36 -1.65 18.69 3.82
C VAL A 36 -2.34 19.82 4.54
N ALA A 37 -1.66 20.44 5.51
CA ALA A 37 -2.13 21.69 6.08
C ALA A 37 -1.79 22.86 5.15
N HIS A 38 -2.78 23.70 4.89
CA HIS A 38 -2.65 24.92 4.08
C HIS A 38 -2.69 26.16 4.97
N MET A 39 -1.63 26.94 4.92
CA MET A 39 -1.43 28.17 5.72
C MET A 39 -1.57 27.96 7.25
N GLY A 40 -1.50 26.71 7.71
CA GLY A 40 -1.67 26.35 9.11
C GLY A 40 -3.09 26.54 9.66
N VAL A 41 -4.09 26.78 8.81
CA VAL A 41 -5.47 27.08 9.21
C VAL A 41 -6.52 26.13 8.65
N SER A 42 -6.19 25.35 7.65
CA SER A 42 -7.12 24.37 7.05
C SER A 42 -6.36 23.20 6.41
N ASP A 43 -7.04 22.08 6.27
CA ASP A 43 -6.54 20.93 5.57
C ASP A 43 -7.02 20.93 4.11
N VAL A 44 -6.12 20.59 3.22
CA VAL A 44 -6.41 20.29 1.81
C VAL A 44 -6.16 18.82 1.58
N SER A 45 -7.21 18.09 1.24
CA SER A 45 -7.12 16.68 0.89
C SER A 45 -7.21 16.48 -0.62
N GLY A 46 -6.55 15.47 -1.11
CA GLY A 46 -6.63 14.99 -2.48
C GLY A 46 -6.52 13.47 -2.53
N MET A 47 -6.70 12.93 -3.72
CA MET A 47 -6.57 11.50 -3.99
C MET A 47 -5.89 11.25 -5.33
N PHE A 48 -5.39 10.03 -5.52
CA PHE A 48 -5.00 9.50 -6.82
C PHE A 48 -6.08 8.52 -7.25
N ASN A 49 -6.75 8.83 -8.37
CA ASN A 49 -7.91 8.05 -8.84
C ASN A 49 -7.51 6.82 -9.67
N ASP A 50 -6.28 6.78 -10.19
CA ASP A 50 -5.77 5.62 -10.94
C ASP A 50 -4.55 5.04 -10.25
N PHE A 51 -4.75 3.91 -9.60
CA PHE A 51 -3.71 3.17 -8.91
C PHE A 51 -4.02 1.68 -8.88
N ASP A 52 -2.97 0.89 -8.79
CA ASP A 52 -3.02 -0.55 -8.63
C ASP A 52 -2.21 -0.96 -7.40
N VAL A 53 -2.75 -1.88 -6.61
CA VAL A 53 -2.05 -2.49 -5.49
C VAL A 53 -2.15 -4.00 -5.60
N THR A 54 -1.01 -4.67 -5.48
CA THR A 54 -0.97 -6.13 -5.32
C THR A 54 -0.47 -6.49 -3.93
N VAL A 55 -1.01 -7.57 -3.39
CA VAL A 55 -0.57 -8.16 -2.12
C VAL A 55 -0.25 -9.62 -2.36
N SER A 56 0.95 -10.05 -2.01
CA SER A 56 1.31 -11.47 -2.01
C SER A 56 1.56 -11.93 -0.58
N ALA A 57 0.92 -13.02 -0.17
CA ALA A 57 1.04 -13.60 1.17
C ALA A 57 0.86 -15.11 1.15
N SER A 58 1.54 -15.80 2.07
CA SER A 58 1.39 -17.26 2.31
C SER A 58 0.68 -17.53 3.63
N GLU A 59 0.80 -16.60 4.59
CA GLU A 59 0.18 -16.74 5.90
C GLU A 59 -1.25 -16.18 5.91
N ALA A 60 -2.14 -16.86 6.59
CA ALA A 60 -3.56 -16.48 6.64
C ALA A 60 -3.81 -15.13 7.37
N ASP A 61 -2.90 -14.72 8.24
CA ASP A 61 -2.94 -13.44 8.94
C ASP A 61 -2.16 -12.33 8.24
N PHE A 62 -1.64 -12.59 7.04
CA PHE A 62 -0.85 -11.64 6.24
C PHE A 62 0.44 -11.15 6.91
N SER A 63 0.97 -11.88 7.90
CA SER A 63 2.20 -11.49 8.62
C SER A 63 3.47 -11.58 7.77
N ASP A 64 3.39 -12.20 6.59
CA ASP A 64 4.44 -12.30 5.57
C ASP A 64 4.14 -11.48 4.30
N ALA A 65 3.09 -10.64 4.35
CA ALA A 65 2.59 -9.96 3.16
C ALA A 65 3.59 -8.98 2.54
N VAL A 66 3.67 -9.01 1.22
CA VAL A 66 4.39 -8.02 0.41
C VAL A 66 3.38 -7.21 -0.37
N PHE A 67 3.41 -5.89 -0.18
CA PHE A 67 2.56 -4.91 -0.86
C PHE A 67 3.35 -4.21 -1.94
N GLU A 68 2.78 -4.11 -3.14
CA GLU A 68 3.30 -3.30 -4.25
C GLU A 68 2.21 -2.38 -4.75
N LEU A 69 2.52 -1.06 -4.82
CA LEU A 69 1.60 -0.04 -5.32
C LEU A 69 2.24 0.68 -6.51
N THR A 70 1.41 0.98 -7.49
CA THR A 70 1.71 1.93 -8.57
C THR A 70 0.54 2.90 -8.72
N ALA A 71 0.79 4.20 -8.65
CA ALA A 71 -0.23 5.23 -8.85
C ALA A 71 0.19 6.19 -9.96
N GLN A 72 -0.76 6.55 -10.82
CA GLN A 72 -0.57 7.53 -11.89
C GLN A 72 -0.61 8.93 -11.31
N VAL A 73 0.46 9.70 -11.43
CA VAL A 73 0.52 11.10 -10.98
C VAL A 73 -0.53 11.95 -11.67
N ALA A 74 -0.80 11.69 -12.95
CA ALA A 74 -1.81 12.40 -13.73
C ALA A 74 -3.23 12.27 -13.17
N SER A 75 -3.50 11.25 -12.36
CA SER A 75 -4.82 10.98 -11.77
C SER A 75 -5.11 11.76 -10.49
N ILE A 76 -4.19 12.65 -10.09
CA ILE A 76 -4.36 13.48 -8.88
C ILE A 76 -5.62 14.34 -9.00
N ASP A 77 -6.41 14.37 -7.95
CA ASP A 77 -7.66 15.11 -7.84
C ASP A 77 -7.80 15.71 -6.44
N THR A 78 -7.83 17.02 -6.39
CA THR A 78 -8.10 17.80 -5.17
C THR A 78 -9.42 18.58 -5.29
N ARG A 79 -10.25 18.26 -6.29
CA ARG A 79 -11.53 18.94 -6.61
C ARG A 79 -11.36 20.39 -7.10
N VAL A 80 -10.14 20.79 -7.46
CA VAL A 80 -9.85 22.12 -8.02
C VAL A 80 -8.88 21.95 -9.18
N GLU A 81 -9.38 22.01 -10.41
CA GLU A 81 -8.63 21.71 -11.63
C GLU A 81 -7.34 22.55 -11.77
N ALA A 82 -7.38 23.84 -11.44
CA ALA A 82 -6.20 24.70 -11.50
C ALA A 82 -5.10 24.24 -10.53
N ARG A 83 -5.47 23.75 -9.35
CA ARG A 83 -4.54 23.17 -8.38
C ARG A 83 -4.02 21.82 -8.86
N ASP A 84 -4.86 20.97 -9.40
CA ASP A 84 -4.48 19.66 -9.92
C ASP A 84 -3.48 19.80 -11.07
N ASN A 85 -3.69 20.78 -11.98
CA ASN A 85 -2.75 21.11 -13.05
C ASN A 85 -1.40 21.59 -12.49
N HIS A 86 -1.41 22.44 -11.44
CA HIS A 86 -0.19 22.89 -10.79
C HIS A 86 0.55 21.74 -10.08
N LEU A 87 -0.19 20.86 -9.41
CA LEU A 87 0.40 19.68 -8.76
C LEU A 87 1.08 18.73 -9.76
N ARG A 88 0.56 18.61 -10.99
CA ARG A 88 1.19 17.82 -12.07
C ARG A 88 2.44 18.47 -12.66
N SER A 89 2.63 19.78 -12.48
CA SER A 89 3.75 20.54 -13.08
C SER A 89 5.10 20.19 -12.42
N ALA A 90 6.19 20.71 -13.03
CA ALA A 90 7.55 20.56 -12.53
C ALA A 90 7.78 21.18 -11.15
N ASP A 91 6.93 22.12 -10.71
CA ASP A 91 7.00 22.71 -9.38
C ASP A 91 6.68 21.70 -8.27
N PHE A 92 5.87 20.65 -8.59
CA PHE A 92 5.45 19.63 -7.64
C PHE A 92 5.85 18.22 -8.08
N PHE A 93 4.93 17.46 -8.65
CA PHE A 93 5.17 16.04 -8.97
C PHE A 93 5.94 15.81 -10.27
N ASP A 94 5.97 16.80 -11.18
CA ASP A 94 6.62 16.68 -12.49
C ASP A 94 6.15 15.44 -13.27
N ALA A 95 4.83 15.36 -13.47
CA ALA A 95 4.16 14.21 -14.04
C ALA A 95 4.65 13.81 -15.44
N GLU A 96 5.20 14.77 -16.19
CA GLU A 96 5.75 14.54 -17.53
C GLU A 96 7.02 13.66 -17.47
N ASN A 97 7.91 13.94 -16.51
CA ASN A 97 9.17 13.21 -16.33
C ASN A 97 9.04 12.06 -15.33
N HIS A 98 8.10 12.14 -14.39
CA HIS A 98 7.88 11.20 -13.31
C HIS A 98 6.38 10.81 -13.22
N PRO A 99 5.87 10.04 -14.21
CA PRO A 99 4.43 9.77 -14.31
C PRO A 99 3.89 8.87 -13.19
N LEU A 100 4.78 8.19 -12.45
CA LEU A 100 4.39 7.18 -11.47
C LEU A 100 4.90 7.50 -10.06
N ILE A 101 4.05 7.24 -9.09
CA ILE A 101 4.42 6.99 -7.69
C ILE A 101 4.43 5.48 -7.51
N THR A 102 5.48 4.93 -6.89
CA THR A 102 5.56 3.50 -6.60
C THR A 102 5.92 3.26 -5.14
N TYR A 103 5.39 2.18 -4.59
CA TYR A 103 5.76 1.69 -3.28
C TYR A 103 5.93 0.17 -3.32
N LYS A 104 6.97 -0.32 -2.66
CA LYS A 104 7.18 -1.75 -2.43
C LYS A 104 7.59 -2.00 -1.00
N SER A 105 6.81 -2.82 -0.28
CA SER A 105 7.18 -3.18 1.08
C SER A 105 8.42 -4.06 1.10
N THR A 106 9.29 -3.79 2.07
CA THR A 106 10.53 -4.54 2.34
C THR A 106 10.47 -5.27 3.66
N GLY A 107 9.48 -4.97 4.50
CA GLY A 107 9.25 -5.62 5.78
C GLY A 107 7.87 -5.36 6.32
N ILE A 108 7.34 -6.34 7.06
CA ILE A 108 6.10 -6.25 7.81
C ILE A 108 6.36 -6.78 9.22
N ALA A 109 5.93 -6.05 10.24
CA ALA A 109 6.09 -6.43 11.64
C ALA A 109 4.75 -6.34 12.36
N LYS A 110 4.31 -7.45 12.95
CA LYS A 110 3.06 -7.50 13.72
C LYS A 110 3.22 -6.72 15.03
N VAL A 111 2.33 -5.76 15.28
CA VAL A 111 2.28 -4.95 16.49
C VAL A 111 1.27 -5.53 17.48
N ARG A 112 0.11 -5.93 17.00
CA ARG A 112 -0.96 -6.62 17.71
C ARG A 112 -1.85 -7.36 16.71
N GLU A 113 -2.93 -7.97 17.15
CA GLU A 113 -3.68 -9.00 16.42
C GLU A 113 -3.85 -8.72 14.92
N ASN A 114 -4.33 -7.54 14.53
CA ASN A 114 -4.59 -7.17 13.14
C ASN A 114 -3.84 -5.89 12.71
N ASP A 115 -2.95 -5.38 13.54
CA ASP A 115 -2.20 -4.17 13.26
C ASP A 115 -0.71 -4.50 13.06
N TYR A 116 -0.13 -3.90 12.03
CA TYR A 116 1.24 -4.13 11.58
C TYR A 116 1.94 -2.80 11.34
N LYS A 117 3.27 -2.81 11.42
CA LYS A 117 4.14 -1.82 10.82
C LYS A 117 4.64 -2.34 9.50
N LEU A 118 4.40 -1.56 8.44
CA LEU A 118 4.80 -1.88 7.09
C LEU A 118 5.94 -0.95 6.69
N THR A 119 7.13 -1.49 6.50
CA THR A 119 8.29 -0.75 6.01
C THR A 119 8.46 -1.00 4.52
N GLY A 120 8.79 0.03 3.74
CA GLY A 120 8.99 -0.14 2.30
C GLY A 120 9.59 1.07 1.63
N ASP A 121 9.96 0.89 0.39
CA ASP A 121 10.57 1.91 -0.45
C ASP A 121 9.49 2.64 -1.26
N LEU A 122 9.30 3.91 -0.94
CA LEU A 122 8.41 4.83 -1.64
C LEU A 122 9.21 5.67 -2.62
N THR A 123 8.78 5.70 -3.87
CA THR A 123 9.38 6.54 -4.91
C THR A 123 8.40 7.58 -5.39
N ILE A 124 8.75 8.84 -5.25
CA ILE A 124 8.00 10.00 -5.75
C ILE A 124 8.98 10.89 -6.49
N ARG A 125 8.60 11.39 -7.67
CA ARG A 125 9.45 12.27 -8.48
C ARG A 125 10.87 11.73 -8.70
N GLY A 126 10.99 10.42 -8.91
CA GLY A 126 12.27 9.72 -9.10
C GLY A 126 13.15 9.59 -7.85
N VAL A 127 12.71 10.10 -6.70
CA VAL A 127 13.43 9.99 -5.42
C VAL A 127 12.83 8.87 -4.59
N THR A 128 13.66 7.93 -4.16
CA THR A 128 13.23 6.80 -3.31
C THR A 128 13.63 7.06 -1.86
N ARG A 129 12.71 6.79 -0.95
CA ARG A 129 12.93 6.80 0.51
C ARG A 129 12.28 5.58 1.15
N THR A 130 12.95 5.02 2.12
CA THR A 130 12.33 4.01 2.98
C THR A 130 11.41 4.71 3.97
N VAL A 131 10.15 4.29 4.01
CA VAL A 131 9.10 4.84 4.89
C VAL A 131 8.47 3.73 5.72
N GLU A 132 7.93 4.11 6.88
CA GLU A 132 7.16 3.20 7.75
C GLU A 132 5.72 3.70 7.84
N MET A 133 4.77 2.79 7.66
CA MET A 133 3.33 3.04 7.68
C MET A 133 2.65 2.10 8.67
N ASP A 134 1.54 2.53 9.24
CA ASP A 134 0.64 1.68 10.01
C ASP A 134 -0.30 0.97 9.05
N LEU A 135 -0.31 -0.36 9.11
CA LEU A 135 -1.19 -1.21 8.31
C LEU A 135 -2.13 -1.97 9.24
N ARG A 136 -3.41 -1.97 8.91
CA ARG A 136 -4.44 -2.77 9.57
C ARG A 136 -5.07 -3.75 8.60
N TYR A 137 -5.06 -5.02 8.95
CA TYR A 137 -5.91 -6.03 8.33
C TYR A 137 -7.31 -5.92 8.93
N VAL A 138 -8.30 -5.54 8.12
CA VAL A 138 -9.68 -5.31 8.58
C VAL A 138 -10.42 -6.64 8.77
N GLY A 139 -10.12 -7.63 7.91
CA GLY A 139 -10.75 -8.93 7.93
C GLY A 139 -11.01 -9.46 6.52
N SER A 140 -11.66 -10.62 6.46
CA SER A 140 -12.08 -11.25 5.20
C SER A 140 -13.56 -11.59 5.21
N THR A 141 -14.14 -11.68 4.02
CA THR A 141 -15.50 -12.15 3.79
C THR A 141 -15.62 -12.82 2.43
N ILE A 142 -16.66 -13.62 2.24
CA ILE A 142 -17.02 -14.08 0.89
C ILE A 142 -18.02 -13.08 0.29
N ASN A 143 -17.66 -12.50 -0.84
CA ASN A 143 -18.53 -11.58 -1.56
C ASN A 143 -19.79 -12.34 -2.03
N PRO A 144 -21.00 -11.94 -1.60
CA PRO A 144 -22.23 -12.69 -1.92
C PRO A 144 -22.62 -12.63 -3.40
N MET A 145 -22.04 -11.71 -4.18
CA MET A 145 -22.34 -11.52 -5.60
C MET A 145 -21.38 -12.32 -6.49
N SER A 146 -20.07 -12.25 -6.21
CA SER A 146 -19.05 -12.95 -6.99
C SER A 146 -18.68 -14.34 -6.43
N ASN A 147 -19.04 -14.61 -5.18
CA ASN A 147 -18.61 -15.80 -4.40
C ASN A 147 -17.08 -15.91 -4.26
N GLU A 148 -16.38 -14.79 -4.36
CA GLU A 148 -14.93 -14.69 -4.18
C GLU A 148 -14.59 -14.24 -2.77
N GLU A 149 -13.45 -14.71 -2.26
CA GLU A 149 -12.90 -14.19 -1.02
C GLU A 149 -12.40 -12.77 -1.22
N THR A 150 -12.87 -11.87 -0.36
CA THR A 150 -12.48 -10.46 -0.33
C THR A 150 -11.86 -10.15 1.01
N VAL A 151 -10.69 -9.48 1.01
CA VAL A 151 -9.98 -9.03 2.22
C VAL A 151 -9.89 -7.51 2.23
N GLY A 152 -9.91 -6.92 3.42
CA GLY A 152 -9.81 -5.49 3.61
C GLY A 152 -8.51 -5.07 4.29
N PHE A 153 -7.88 -4.00 3.78
CA PHE A 153 -6.73 -3.36 4.42
C PHE A 153 -6.93 -1.86 4.53
N GLN A 154 -6.42 -1.30 5.63
CA GLN A 154 -6.27 0.14 5.84
C GLN A 154 -4.81 0.45 6.12
N LEU A 155 -4.29 1.50 5.49
CA LEU A 155 -2.95 1.99 5.71
C LEU A 155 -3.02 3.48 6.05
N THR A 156 -2.25 3.88 7.05
CA THR A 156 -2.06 5.30 7.41
C THR A 156 -0.59 5.57 7.66
N GLY A 157 -0.17 6.80 7.41
CA GLY A 157 1.19 7.22 7.69
C GLY A 157 1.42 8.68 7.40
N GLU A 158 2.62 9.12 7.68
CA GLU A 158 3.07 10.49 7.43
C GLU A 158 4.41 10.45 6.72
N ILE A 159 4.57 11.30 5.71
CA ILE A 159 5.84 11.51 5.01
C ILE A 159 6.14 13.01 4.95
N LYS A 160 7.39 13.36 4.66
CA LYS A 160 7.77 14.72 4.33
C LYS A 160 7.90 14.88 2.82
N ARG A 161 7.13 15.79 2.23
CA ARG A 161 7.19 16.05 0.78
C ARG A 161 8.56 16.57 0.33
N SER A 162 9.26 17.32 1.20
CA SER A 162 10.60 17.82 0.93
C SER A 162 11.64 16.71 0.73
N ASP A 163 11.47 15.53 1.38
CA ASP A 163 12.34 14.37 1.21
C ASP A 163 12.33 13.83 -0.24
N PHE A 164 11.27 14.15 -0.99
CA PHE A 164 11.08 13.77 -2.39
C PHE A 164 11.21 14.94 -3.36
N GLY A 165 11.52 16.13 -2.87
CA GLY A 165 11.64 17.33 -3.69
C GLY A 165 10.33 17.86 -4.25
N VAL A 166 9.18 17.53 -3.63
CA VAL A 166 7.85 17.96 -4.10
C VAL A 166 7.51 19.34 -3.53
N GLY A 167 7.34 20.35 -4.41
CA GLY A 167 6.87 21.68 -4.05
C GLY A 167 7.82 22.43 -3.10
N ASN A 168 9.14 22.29 -3.26
CA ASN A 168 10.14 22.91 -2.38
C ASN A 168 10.09 24.43 -2.36
N ASP A 169 9.58 25.06 -3.43
CA ASP A 169 9.44 26.51 -3.54
C ASP A 169 8.23 27.06 -2.75
N PHE A 170 7.44 26.16 -2.14
CA PHE A 170 6.26 26.47 -1.34
C PHE A 170 6.42 26.00 0.12
N PRO A 171 7.34 26.64 0.90
CA PRO A 171 7.61 26.20 2.27
C PRO A 171 6.45 26.53 3.22
N ALA A 172 6.49 25.92 4.41
CA ALA A 172 5.59 26.31 5.50
C ALA A 172 5.71 27.82 5.79
N PRO A 173 4.60 28.52 6.11
CA PRO A 173 3.28 27.95 6.40
C PRO A 173 2.35 27.78 5.19
N PHE A 174 2.80 28.08 3.96
CA PHE A 174 1.92 27.95 2.77
C PHE A 174 1.38 26.55 2.63
N ILE A 175 2.27 25.54 2.65
CA ILE A 175 1.91 24.12 2.62
C ILE A 175 2.80 23.43 3.66
N SER A 176 2.20 22.60 4.52
CA SER A 176 2.98 21.78 5.47
C SER A 176 3.98 20.89 4.74
N ASP A 177 5.10 20.61 5.40
CA ASP A 177 6.05 19.61 4.88
C ASP A 177 5.52 18.20 5.11
N GLU A 178 4.86 18.00 6.23
CA GLU A 178 4.18 16.76 6.59
C GLU A 178 2.95 16.55 5.70
N VAL A 179 2.87 15.33 5.15
CA VAL A 179 1.76 14.85 4.32
C VAL A 179 1.22 13.59 4.96
N TRP A 180 -0.04 13.62 5.38
CA TRP A 180 -0.73 12.44 5.89
C TRP A 180 -1.24 11.61 4.73
N ILE A 181 -0.93 10.31 4.77
CA ILE A 181 -1.35 9.33 3.78
C ILE A 181 -2.42 8.44 4.41
N LYS A 182 -3.48 8.18 3.67
CA LYS A 182 -4.48 7.18 3.99
C LYS A 182 -4.80 6.36 2.74
N ALA A 183 -4.69 5.05 2.85
CA ALA A 183 -5.23 4.13 1.85
C ALA A 183 -6.23 3.19 2.53
N ASP A 184 -7.29 2.87 1.82
CA ASP A 184 -8.36 1.98 2.26
C ASP A 184 -8.79 1.15 1.06
N GLY A 185 -8.87 -0.16 1.17
CA GLY A 185 -9.16 -0.96 0.01
C GLY A 185 -9.63 -2.38 0.31
N GLU A 186 -10.44 -2.86 -0.62
CA GLU A 186 -10.84 -4.25 -0.75
C GLU A 186 -9.95 -4.94 -1.79
N PHE A 187 -9.63 -6.20 -1.55
CA PHE A 187 -8.75 -7.00 -2.41
C PHE A 187 -9.39 -8.35 -2.67
N THR A 188 -9.37 -8.78 -3.93
CA THR A 188 -9.82 -10.10 -4.35
C THR A 188 -8.65 -10.95 -4.79
N ARG A 189 -8.77 -12.26 -4.62
CA ARG A 189 -7.74 -13.22 -4.99
C ARG A 189 -7.69 -13.38 -6.50
N LYS A 190 -6.46 -13.35 -7.07
CA LYS A 190 -6.21 -13.67 -8.49
C LYS A 190 -6.04 -15.14 -8.75
#